data_8c73f562eb8a8d31bd8e7ea7e4aa1790
#
_entry.id   8c73f562eb8a8d31bd8e7ea7e4aa1790
#
_cell.length_a   1.000
_cell.length_b   1.000
_cell.length_c   1.000
_cell.angle_alpha   90.00
_cell.angle_beta   90.00
_cell.angle_gamma   90.00
#
_symmetry.space_group_name_H-M   'P 1'
#
loop_
_entity.id
_entity.type
_entity.pdbx_description
1 polymer ?
#
loop_
_entity_poly.entity_id
_entity_poly.type
_entity_poly.pdbx_seq_one_letter_code
_entity_poly.pdbx_strand_id
1 'polypeptide(L)'
;MGAVLINHDTQIEEKQSEETTDSPAGHGLWKYCTPAQCRDFILSLNLTGSMRLSSEKQLALLYGLSNHTEDHYAKKKIPKRNAGFRTLYAPDPLLKYVQRQILRKVLVQFPVSGCACAYRSGASTRDNALPHVGKEKILKLDIHDFFGSISYISVCQHAFPGTIFPPQVQTLLASLCCYDSMLPQGAP
;
A
#
# COMPACT_ATOMS: atom_id res chain seq x y z
N MET A 1 -10.65 8.34 4.77
CA MET A 1 -11.29 9.39 3.97
C MET A 1 -10.19 10.24 3.37
N GLY A 2 -9.89 10.04 2.09
CA GLY A 2 -8.94 10.86 1.33
C GLY A 2 -9.73 11.89 0.56
N ALA A 3 -9.73 13.15 1.00
CA ALA A 3 -10.29 14.26 0.22
C ALA A 3 -9.20 14.80 -0.69
N VAL A 4 -9.42 14.76 -1.99
CA VAL A 4 -8.60 15.44 -3.00
C VAL A 4 -9.25 16.79 -3.28
N LEU A 5 -8.51 17.87 -3.10
CA LEU A 5 -9.00 19.23 -3.30
C LEU A 5 -8.32 19.85 -4.51
N ILE A 6 -9.13 20.29 -5.47
CA ILE A 6 -8.68 20.92 -6.72
C ILE A 6 -8.85 22.43 -6.59
N ASN A 7 -7.79 23.18 -6.78
CA ASN A 7 -7.81 24.64 -6.85
C ASN A 7 -8.09 25.08 -8.28
N HIS A 8 -9.05 26.01 -8.48
CA HIS A 8 -9.53 26.43 -9.79
C HIS A 8 -8.72 27.59 -10.43
N ASP A 9 -7.63 28.03 -9.85
CA ASP A 9 -6.84 29.19 -10.35
C ASP A 9 -5.45 28.83 -10.86
N THR A 10 -5.22 27.59 -11.26
CA THR A 10 -3.99 27.25 -11.97
C THR A 10 -4.35 27.03 -13.43
N GLN A 11 -4.05 28.00 -14.28
CA GLN A 11 -3.94 27.76 -15.72
C GLN A 11 -2.97 26.60 -15.89
N ILE A 12 -3.47 25.51 -16.44
CA ILE A 12 -2.65 24.39 -16.88
C ILE A 12 -1.91 24.91 -18.12
N GLU A 13 -0.71 25.44 -17.91
CA GLU A 13 0.26 25.45 -19.00
C GLU A 13 0.61 24.00 -19.26
N GLU A 14 0.06 23.45 -20.33
CA GLU A 14 0.56 22.24 -20.95
C GLU A 14 2.02 22.50 -21.38
N LYS A 15 2.96 22.31 -20.48
CA LYS A 15 4.32 21.98 -20.87
C LYS A 15 4.25 20.56 -21.41
N GLN A 16 4.19 20.44 -22.71
CA GLN A 16 4.67 19.27 -23.42
C GLN A 16 6.10 19.03 -22.93
N SER A 17 6.23 18.17 -21.94
CA SER A 17 7.52 17.58 -21.62
C SER A 17 7.78 16.55 -22.71
N GLU A 18 8.77 16.87 -23.53
CA GLU A 18 9.39 15.96 -24.48
C GLU A 18 9.54 14.57 -23.82
N GLU A 19 8.95 13.58 -24.48
CA GLU A 19 9.26 12.18 -24.25
C GLU A 19 10.77 11.99 -24.42
N THR A 20 11.51 12.03 -23.35
CA THR A 20 12.79 11.36 -23.33
C THR A 20 12.51 9.87 -23.18
N THR A 21 12.30 9.23 -24.33
CA THR A 21 12.58 7.82 -24.50
C THR A 21 14.03 7.60 -24.09
N ASP A 22 14.22 6.98 -22.97
CA ASP A 22 15.22 5.95 -22.72
C ASP A 22 15.34 5.68 -21.22
N SER A 23 14.62 4.67 -20.76
CA SER A 23 15.08 3.90 -19.64
C SER A 23 14.73 2.42 -19.88
N PRO A 24 15.61 1.68 -20.53
CA PRO A 24 15.39 0.26 -20.82
C PRO A 24 15.89 -0.61 -19.67
N ALA A 25 15.63 -0.34 -18.43
CA ALA A 25 16.37 -1.06 -17.38
C ALA A 25 15.54 -1.89 -16.40
N GLY A 26 14.21 -1.85 -16.42
CA GLY A 26 13.44 -2.51 -15.36
C GLY A 26 12.83 -3.88 -15.72
N HIS A 27 12.36 -4.04 -16.92
CA HIS A 27 11.51 -5.19 -17.28
C HIS A 27 12.25 -6.50 -17.61
N GLY A 28 13.58 -6.45 -17.80
CA GLY A 28 14.38 -7.62 -18.16
C GLY A 28 14.99 -8.39 -17.00
N LEU A 29 15.35 -7.72 -15.94
CA LEU A 29 16.15 -8.28 -14.84
C LEU A 29 15.42 -9.39 -14.05
N TRP A 30 14.14 -9.21 -13.76
CA TRP A 30 13.37 -10.17 -12.95
C TRP A 30 12.85 -11.37 -13.72
N LYS A 31 12.79 -11.31 -15.05
CA LYS A 31 12.38 -12.44 -15.89
C LYS A 31 13.25 -13.69 -15.68
N TYR A 32 14.48 -13.48 -15.27
CA TYR A 32 15.47 -14.55 -15.03
C TYR A 32 15.75 -14.80 -13.55
N CYS A 33 14.96 -14.21 -12.64
CA CYS A 33 15.15 -14.43 -11.22
C CYS A 33 14.83 -15.89 -10.87
N THR A 34 15.83 -16.59 -10.35
CA THR A 34 15.67 -17.97 -9.91
C THR A 34 14.84 -18.03 -8.62
N PRO A 35 14.20 -19.17 -8.30
CA PRO A 35 13.51 -19.34 -7.02
C PRO A 35 14.42 -19.11 -5.80
N ALA A 36 15.71 -19.42 -5.90
CA ALA A 36 16.70 -19.17 -4.85
C ALA A 36 16.88 -17.65 -4.64
N GLN A 37 17.07 -16.89 -5.71
CA GLN A 37 17.20 -15.44 -5.65
C GLN A 37 15.94 -14.77 -5.11
N CYS A 38 14.75 -15.25 -5.46
CA CYS A 38 13.50 -14.74 -4.89
C CYS A 38 13.42 -15.01 -3.38
N ARG A 39 13.84 -16.18 -2.92
CA ARG A 39 13.90 -16.52 -1.49
C ARG A 39 14.87 -15.61 -0.73
N ASP A 40 16.08 -15.42 -1.28
CA ASP A 40 17.09 -14.54 -0.68
C ASP A 40 16.59 -13.10 -0.61
N PHE A 41 15.89 -12.64 -1.65
CA PHE A 41 15.26 -11.33 -1.65
C PHE A 41 14.20 -11.20 -0.55
N ILE A 42 13.29 -12.17 -0.40
CA ILE A 42 12.27 -12.17 0.67
C ILE A 42 12.94 -12.14 2.05
N LEU A 43 13.97 -12.94 2.26
CA LEU A 43 14.70 -12.97 3.53
C LEU A 43 15.41 -11.64 3.82
N SER A 44 15.95 -10.98 2.80
CA SER A 44 16.61 -9.68 2.93
C SER A 44 15.66 -8.58 3.39
N LEU A 45 14.36 -8.68 3.10
CA LEU A 45 13.34 -7.74 3.58
C LEU A 45 13.12 -7.84 5.10
N ASN A 46 13.56 -8.94 5.72
CA ASN A 46 13.47 -9.18 7.17
C ASN A 46 12.06 -8.90 7.75
N LEU A 47 11.02 -9.42 7.09
CA LEU A 47 9.62 -9.16 7.45
C LEU A 47 9.21 -9.81 8.78
N THR A 48 9.94 -10.81 9.24
CA THR A 48 9.74 -11.45 10.55
C THR A 48 10.42 -10.67 11.69
N GLY A 49 11.24 -9.68 11.35
CA GLY A 49 11.86 -8.76 12.32
C GLY A 49 12.69 -9.47 13.38
N SER A 50 12.33 -9.28 14.66
CA SER A 50 13.03 -9.86 15.81
C SER A 50 12.63 -11.29 16.15
N MET A 51 11.75 -11.92 15.38
CA MET A 51 11.43 -13.34 15.57
C MET A 51 12.69 -14.19 15.32
N ARG A 52 13.10 -14.98 16.31
CA ARG A 52 14.28 -15.86 16.19
C ARG A 52 13.93 -17.12 15.39
N LEU A 53 13.73 -16.97 14.09
CA LEU A 53 13.37 -18.04 13.16
C LEU A 53 14.54 -18.35 12.22
N SER A 54 14.76 -19.62 11.91
CA SER A 54 15.63 -19.98 10.77
C SER A 54 15.04 -19.47 9.46
N SER A 55 15.87 -19.32 8.41
CA SER A 55 15.43 -18.85 7.10
C SER A 55 14.27 -19.66 6.53
N GLU A 56 14.31 -20.98 6.68
CA GLU A 56 13.22 -21.87 6.26
C GLU A 56 11.90 -21.60 6.99
N LYS A 57 11.97 -21.42 8.32
CA LYS A 57 10.79 -21.09 9.14
C LYS A 57 10.24 -19.71 8.82
N GLN A 58 11.09 -18.73 8.50
CA GLN A 58 10.65 -17.41 8.05
C GLN A 58 9.87 -17.49 6.74
N LEU A 59 10.40 -18.20 5.75
CA LEU A 59 9.73 -18.41 4.47
C LEU A 59 8.43 -19.19 4.63
N ALA A 60 8.44 -20.29 5.39
CA ALA A 60 7.24 -21.08 5.67
C ALA A 60 6.14 -20.24 6.33
N LEU A 61 6.50 -19.38 7.28
CA LEU A 61 5.58 -18.46 7.94
C LEU A 61 4.97 -17.47 6.94
N LEU A 62 5.79 -16.80 6.13
CA LEU A 62 5.33 -15.76 5.19
C LEU A 62 4.45 -16.35 4.09
N TYR A 63 4.81 -17.50 3.53
CA TYR A 63 3.99 -18.20 2.55
C TYR A 63 2.71 -18.78 3.16
N GLY A 64 2.78 -19.31 4.39
CA GLY A 64 1.60 -19.77 5.12
C GLY A 64 0.59 -18.65 5.32
N LEU A 65 1.04 -17.48 5.80
CA LEU A 65 0.20 -16.29 5.95
C LEU A 65 -0.36 -15.81 4.61
N SER A 66 0.43 -15.79 3.54
CA SER A 66 -0.02 -15.29 2.24
C SER A 66 -1.02 -16.20 1.55
N ASN A 67 -0.92 -17.52 1.74
CA ASN A 67 -1.82 -18.50 1.14
C ASN A 67 -3.18 -18.58 1.85
N HIS A 68 -3.22 -18.20 3.13
CA HIS A 68 -4.40 -18.28 4.00
C HIS A 68 -4.68 -16.94 4.67
N THR A 69 -4.44 -15.83 3.97
CA THR A 69 -4.57 -14.48 4.55
C THR A 69 -5.96 -14.24 5.13
N GLU A 70 -7.00 -14.80 4.52
CA GLU A 70 -8.39 -14.63 4.95
C GLU A 70 -8.65 -15.20 6.36
N ASP A 71 -7.98 -16.28 6.72
CA ASP A 71 -8.11 -16.92 8.04
C ASP A 71 -7.53 -16.05 9.16
N HIS A 72 -6.68 -15.09 8.80
CA HIS A 72 -6.01 -14.18 9.71
C HIS A 72 -6.76 -12.86 9.92
N TYR A 73 -8.00 -12.71 9.40
CA TYR A 73 -8.82 -11.51 9.57
C TYR A 73 -10.11 -11.76 10.35
N ALA A 74 -10.37 -10.91 11.35
CA ALA A 74 -11.65 -10.83 12.03
C ALA A 74 -12.50 -9.70 11.44
N LYS A 75 -13.73 -10.02 10.99
CA LYS A 75 -14.70 -9.02 10.52
C LYS A 75 -15.41 -8.36 11.70
N LYS A 76 -15.37 -7.02 11.79
CA LYS A 76 -16.06 -6.24 12.81
C LYS A 76 -16.97 -5.21 12.15
N LYS A 77 -18.23 -5.20 12.54
CA LYS A 77 -19.20 -4.18 12.10
C LYS A 77 -19.17 -3.01 13.06
N ILE A 78 -18.94 -1.80 12.57
CA ILE A 78 -18.92 -0.54 13.35
C ILE A 78 -20.02 0.37 12.83
N PRO A 79 -20.86 0.96 13.70
CA PRO A 79 -21.92 1.86 13.27
C PRO A 79 -21.33 3.14 12.64
N LYS A 80 -21.95 3.62 11.58
CA LYS A 80 -21.66 4.91 10.96
C LYS A 80 -22.41 6.03 11.69
N ARG A 81 -21.86 7.26 11.66
CA ARG A 81 -22.55 8.44 12.27
C ARG A 81 -23.90 8.72 11.63
N ASN A 82 -24.07 8.47 10.34
CA ASN A 82 -25.25 8.83 9.54
C ASN A 82 -26.08 7.59 9.18
N ALA A 83 -26.30 6.67 10.13
CA ALA A 83 -26.97 5.39 9.96
C ALA A 83 -26.17 4.34 9.14
N GLY A 84 -26.46 3.04 9.37
CA GLY A 84 -25.80 1.90 8.74
C GLY A 84 -24.50 1.47 9.44
N PHE A 85 -23.84 0.48 8.87
CA PHE A 85 -22.63 -0.11 9.40
C PHE A 85 -21.51 -0.06 8.35
N ARG A 86 -20.26 -0.02 8.82
CA ARG A 86 -19.07 -0.31 8.02
C ARG A 86 -18.40 -1.57 8.55
N THR A 87 -17.91 -2.40 7.65
CA THR A 87 -17.13 -3.58 8.01
C THR A 87 -15.67 -3.20 8.10
N LEU A 88 -15.03 -3.52 9.23
CA LEU A 88 -13.58 -3.45 9.38
C LEU A 88 -13.02 -4.88 9.36
N TYR A 89 -11.90 -5.04 8.72
CA TYR A 89 -11.13 -6.26 8.66
C TYR A 89 -9.90 -6.09 9.56
N ALA A 90 -9.94 -6.69 10.74
CA ALA A 90 -8.88 -6.60 11.72
C ALA A 90 -7.95 -7.80 11.57
N PRO A 91 -6.70 -7.62 11.13
CA PRO A 91 -5.75 -8.73 11.07
C PRO A 91 -5.39 -9.21 12.48
N ASP A 92 -5.09 -10.48 12.62
CA ASP A 92 -4.58 -11.04 13.85
C ASP A 92 -3.20 -10.44 14.21
N PRO A 93 -2.69 -10.66 15.43
CA PRO A 93 -1.43 -10.06 15.87
C PRO A 93 -0.24 -10.43 14.97
N LEU A 94 -0.20 -11.65 14.42
CA LEU A 94 0.91 -12.14 13.60
C LEU A 94 0.92 -11.49 12.22
N LEU A 95 -0.21 -11.55 11.51
CA LEU A 95 -0.35 -10.89 10.21
C LEU A 95 -0.16 -9.38 10.34
N LYS A 96 -0.75 -8.77 11.36
CA LYS A 96 -0.57 -7.33 11.64
C LYS A 96 0.89 -6.95 11.88
N TYR A 97 1.64 -7.80 12.57
CA TYR A 97 3.07 -7.58 12.77
C TYR A 97 3.82 -7.59 11.44
N VAL A 98 3.60 -8.58 10.58
CA VAL A 98 4.23 -8.69 9.26
C VAL A 98 3.86 -7.48 8.37
N GLN A 99 2.58 -7.10 8.33
CA GLN A 99 2.12 -5.92 7.58
C GLN A 99 2.81 -4.63 8.05
N ARG A 100 3.02 -4.47 9.35
CA ARG A 100 3.79 -3.34 9.89
C ARG A 100 5.26 -3.37 9.50
N GLN A 101 5.86 -4.57 9.36
CA GLN A 101 7.23 -4.67 8.83
C GLN A 101 7.28 -4.28 7.34
N ILE A 102 6.29 -4.70 6.54
CA ILE A 102 6.16 -4.28 5.14
C ILE A 102 6.07 -2.75 5.06
N LEU A 103 5.20 -2.13 5.85
CA LEU A 103 5.07 -0.68 5.88
C LEU A 103 6.39 0.02 6.22
N ARG A 104 7.07 -0.43 7.28
CA ARG A 104 8.25 0.24 7.83
C ARG A 104 9.53 0.01 7.04
N LYS A 105 9.69 -1.15 6.40
CA LYS A 105 10.94 -1.55 5.76
C LYS A 105 10.87 -1.49 4.24
N VAL A 106 9.68 -1.64 3.68
CA VAL A 106 9.46 -1.66 2.24
C VAL A 106 8.81 -0.36 1.78
N LEU A 107 7.58 -0.10 2.22
CA LEU A 107 6.77 1.00 1.68
C LEU A 107 7.28 2.39 2.08
N VAL A 108 7.90 2.54 3.25
CA VAL A 108 8.47 3.81 3.72
C VAL A 108 9.55 4.37 2.79
N GLN A 109 10.16 3.52 1.97
CA GLN A 109 11.22 3.92 1.03
C GLN A 109 10.66 4.57 -0.25
N PHE A 110 9.37 4.45 -0.49
CA PHE A 110 8.75 5.04 -1.69
C PHE A 110 8.28 6.47 -1.42
N PRO A 111 8.43 7.36 -2.41
CA PRO A 111 7.95 8.73 -2.28
C PRO A 111 6.43 8.75 -2.18
N VAL A 112 5.90 9.55 -1.28
CA VAL A 112 4.47 9.81 -1.12
C VAL A 112 4.14 11.14 -1.77
N SER A 113 3.04 11.22 -2.53
CA SER A 113 2.57 12.45 -3.15
C SER A 113 2.47 13.58 -2.12
N GLY A 114 2.88 14.80 -2.49
CA GLY A 114 2.75 15.99 -1.66
C GLY A 114 1.30 16.33 -1.30
N CYS A 115 0.34 15.89 -2.12
CA CYS A 115 -1.10 16.05 -1.86
C CYS A 115 -1.65 15.07 -0.81
N ALA A 116 -0.91 14.00 -0.48
CA ALA A 116 -1.34 13.01 0.51
C ALA A 116 -1.01 13.50 1.93
N CYS A 117 -1.96 14.13 2.59
CA CYS A 117 -1.81 14.59 3.97
C CYS A 117 -2.22 13.55 5.01
N ALA A 118 -2.97 12.51 4.62
CA ALA A 118 -3.35 11.42 5.50
C ALA A 118 -2.30 10.28 5.46
N TYR A 119 -2.14 9.58 6.59
CA TYR A 119 -1.25 8.41 6.73
C TYR A 119 0.25 8.68 6.45
N ARG A 120 0.63 9.94 6.38
CA ARG A 120 2.01 10.38 6.18
C ARG A 120 2.63 10.75 7.52
N SER A 121 3.83 10.23 7.81
CA SER A 121 4.59 10.61 9.01
C SER A 121 4.92 12.12 8.99
N GLY A 122 4.68 12.80 10.12
CA GLY A 122 4.94 14.22 10.27
C GLY A 122 3.87 15.14 9.67
N ALA A 123 2.88 14.64 8.93
CA ALA A 123 1.77 15.43 8.44
C ALA A 123 0.69 15.62 9.52
N SER A 124 0.12 16.81 9.58
CA SER A 124 -0.93 17.18 10.53
C SER A 124 -2.22 17.62 9.83
N THR A 125 -3.31 17.64 10.57
CA THR A 125 -4.58 18.21 10.09
C THR A 125 -4.42 19.68 9.68
N ARG A 126 -3.51 20.42 10.32
CA ARG A 126 -3.18 21.80 9.97
C ARG A 126 -2.56 21.88 8.58
N ASP A 127 -1.61 21.00 8.25
CA ASP A 127 -0.97 20.98 6.93
C ASP A 127 -1.96 20.70 5.82
N ASN A 128 -2.97 19.87 6.09
CA ASN A 128 -4.08 19.65 5.17
C ASN A 128 -5.00 20.86 5.02
N ALA A 129 -5.18 21.65 6.07
CA ALA A 129 -6.09 22.80 6.06
C ALA A 129 -5.46 24.07 5.48
N LEU A 130 -4.14 24.29 5.68
CA LEU A 130 -3.43 25.50 5.29
C LEU A 130 -3.62 25.93 3.82
N PRO A 131 -3.56 25.04 2.80
CA PRO A 131 -3.76 25.42 1.40
C PRO A 131 -5.15 26.00 1.10
N HIS A 132 -6.12 25.82 2.00
CA HIS A 132 -7.52 26.23 1.81
C HIS A 132 -7.87 27.52 2.56
N VAL A 133 -6.95 28.03 3.38
CA VAL A 133 -7.17 29.27 4.13
C VAL A 133 -7.24 30.44 3.15
N GLY A 134 -8.27 31.27 3.31
CA GLY A 134 -8.50 32.46 2.46
C GLY A 134 -9.04 32.17 1.06
N LYS A 135 -9.41 30.93 0.72
CA LYS A 135 -10.06 30.61 -0.53
C LYS A 135 -11.56 30.88 -0.47
N GLU A 136 -12.09 31.58 -1.47
CA GLU A 136 -13.52 31.90 -1.56
C GLU A 136 -14.40 30.65 -1.79
N LYS A 137 -13.84 29.65 -2.50
CA LYS A 137 -14.56 28.43 -2.87
C LYS A 137 -13.70 27.21 -2.58
N ILE A 138 -14.31 26.19 -1.98
CA ILE A 138 -13.67 24.92 -1.68
C ILE A 138 -14.56 23.79 -2.22
N LEU A 139 -14.01 22.95 -3.10
CA LEU A 139 -14.65 21.71 -3.53
C LEU A 139 -14.18 20.56 -2.67
N LYS A 140 -15.12 19.87 -2.01
CA LYS A 140 -14.84 18.67 -1.24
C LYS A 140 -15.41 17.45 -1.95
N LEU A 141 -14.53 16.49 -2.28
CA LEU A 141 -14.89 15.21 -2.89
C LEU A 141 -14.56 14.09 -1.92
N ASP A 142 -15.33 13.00 -1.95
CA ASP A 142 -15.08 11.79 -1.17
C ASP A 142 -15.23 10.58 -2.08
N ILE A 143 -14.25 9.68 -2.03
CA ILE A 143 -14.26 8.45 -2.83
C ILE A 143 -15.12 7.41 -2.09
N HIS A 144 -16.17 6.95 -2.74
CA HIS A 144 -17.01 5.89 -2.20
C HIS A 144 -16.21 4.59 -2.09
N ASP A 145 -16.28 3.96 -0.91
CA ASP A 145 -15.60 2.69 -0.61
C ASP A 145 -14.13 2.64 -1.05
N PHE A 146 -13.37 3.67 -0.66
CA PHE A 146 -11.98 3.86 -1.09
C PHE A 146 -11.12 2.60 -0.96
N PHE A 147 -11.13 1.95 0.21
CA PHE A 147 -10.30 0.76 0.42
C PHE A 147 -10.78 -0.43 -0.40
N GLY A 148 -12.08 -0.70 -0.45
CA GLY A 148 -12.66 -1.79 -1.25
C GLY A 148 -12.50 -1.59 -2.76
N SER A 149 -12.30 -0.35 -3.22
CA SER A 149 -12.04 -0.05 -4.63
C SER A 149 -10.59 -0.30 -5.06
N ILE A 150 -9.66 -0.48 -4.11
CA ILE A 150 -8.26 -0.78 -4.40
C ILE A 150 -8.10 -2.30 -4.53
N SER A 151 -7.99 -2.76 -5.76
CA SER A 151 -7.85 -4.19 -6.07
C SER A 151 -6.46 -4.72 -5.74
N TYR A 152 -6.35 -6.03 -5.56
CA TYR A 152 -5.08 -6.75 -5.46
C TYR A 152 -4.10 -6.40 -6.60
N ILE A 153 -4.62 -6.31 -7.83
CA ILE A 153 -3.81 -5.94 -9.00
C ILE A 153 -3.25 -4.53 -8.85
N SER A 154 -4.07 -3.57 -8.37
CA SER A 154 -3.59 -2.21 -8.08
C SER A 154 -2.50 -2.20 -7.01
N VAL A 155 -2.62 -3.01 -5.96
CA VAL A 155 -1.60 -3.14 -4.92
C VAL A 155 -0.32 -3.71 -5.51
N CYS A 156 -0.39 -4.77 -6.33
CA CYS A 156 0.77 -5.32 -7.04
C CYS A 156 1.48 -4.27 -7.89
N GLN A 157 0.73 -3.52 -8.69
CA GLN A 157 1.30 -2.60 -9.67
C GLN A 157 1.87 -1.33 -9.05
N HIS A 158 1.23 -0.78 -8.03
CA HIS A 158 1.56 0.53 -7.48
C HIS A 158 2.33 0.49 -6.16
N ALA A 159 2.03 -0.47 -5.27
CA ALA A 159 2.76 -0.61 -4.02
C ALA A 159 4.00 -1.49 -4.16
N PHE A 160 3.95 -2.49 -5.04
CA PHE A 160 5.06 -3.43 -5.26
C PHE A 160 5.38 -3.57 -6.75
N PRO A 161 5.83 -2.50 -7.44
CA PRO A 161 6.01 -2.51 -8.89
C PRO A 161 7.03 -3.55 -9.36
N GLY A 162 6.75 -4.21 -10.48
CA GLY A 162 7.61 -5.23 -11.08
C GLY A 162 8.98 -4.72 -11.55
N THR A 163 9.17 -3.41 -11.61
CA THR A 163 10.48 -2.78 -11.84
C THR A 163 11.43 -2.91 -10.65
N ILE A 164 10.88 -3.11 -9.44
CA ILE A 164 11.64 -3.18 -8.19
C ILE A 164 11.58 -4.59 -7.60
N PHE A 165 10.43 -5.26 -7.70
CA PHE A 165 10.21 -6.56 -7.08
C PHE A 165 10.08 -7.68 -8.11
N PRO A 166 10.75 -8.83 -7.89
CA PRO A 166 10.49 -10.04 -8.66
C PRO A 166 9.01 -10.44 -8.57
N PRO A 167 8.40 -11.04 -9.61
CA PRO A 167 6.97 -11.37 -9.62
C PRO A 167 6.52 -12.21 -8.42
N GLN A 168 7.32 -13.15 -7.97
CA GLN A 168 7.01 -13.98 -6.80
C GLN A 168 7.00 -13.16 -5.49
N VAL A 169 7.93 -12.21 -5.35
CA VAL A 169 7.99 -11.30 -4.19
C VAL A 169 6.83 -10.33 -4.21
N GLN A 170 6.52 -9.77 -5.39
CA GLN A 170 5.38 -8.88 -5.60
C GLN A 170 4.08 -9.55 -5.16
N THR A 171 3.84 -10.78 -5.65
CA THR A 171 2.67 -11.57 -5.30
C THR A 171 2.60 -11.84 -3.79
N LEU A 172 3.69 -12.26 -3.17
CA LEU A 172 3.76 -12.51 -1.74
C LEU A 172 3.40 -11.27 -0.92
N LEU A 173 4.03 -10.13 -1.22
CA LEU A 173 3.81 -8.87 -0.50
C LEU A 173 2.37 -8.37 -0.66
N ALA A 174 1.83 -8.43 -1.87
CA ALA A 174 0.45 -8.03 -2.13
C ALA A 174 -0.57 -8.94 -1.42
N SER A 175 -0.35 -10.27 -1.44
CA SER A 175 -1.20 -11.22 -0.72
C SER A 175 -1.22 -10.97 0.78
N LEU A 176 -0.07 -10.66 1.39
CA LEU A 176 0.02 -10.31 2.81
C LEU A 176 -0.71 -9.00 3.16
N CYS A 177 -0.96 -8.12 2.21
CA CYS A 177 -1.62 -6.83 2.41
C CYS A 177 -3.11 -6.83 2.04
N CYS A 178 -3.58 -7.78 1.25
CA CYS A 178 -4.95 -7.84 0.73
C CYS A 178 -5.81 -8.86 1.48
N TYR A 179 -7.12 -8.66 1.41
CA TYR A 179 -8.16 -9.55 1.86
C TYR A 179 -9.20 -9.66 0.74
N ASP A 180 -9.58 -10.87 0.33
CA ASP A 180 -10.60 -11.09 -0.70
C ASP A 180 -10.37 -10.21 -1.96
N SER A 181 -9.14 -10.24 -2.47
CA SER A 181 -8.69 -9.48 -3.66
C SER A 181 -8.80 -7.96 -3.59
N MET A 182 -8.95 -7.38 -2.41
CA MET A 182 -9.01 -5.92 -2.20
C MET A 182 -8.19 -5.49 -0.98
N LEU A 183 -7.93 -4.18 -0.87
CA LEU A 183 -7.26 -3.62 0.29
C LEU A 183 -8.25 -3.53 1.47
N PRO A 184 -8.00 -4.21 2.59
CA PRO A 184 -8.95 -4.25 3.69
C PRO A 184 -8.97 -2.97 4.51
N GLN A 185 -10.15 -2.44 4.81
CA GLN A 185 -10.31 -1.33 5.73
C GLN A 185 -10.05 -1.79 7.16
N GLY A 186 -9.03 -1.24 7.83
CA GLY A 186 -8.70 -1.53 9.23
C GLY A 186 -7.39 -2.32 9.42
N ALA A 187 -6.70 -2.67 8.35
CA ALA A 187 -5.31 -3.13 8.37
C ALA A 187 -4.33 -1.94 8.59
N PRO A 188 -3.07 -2.21 8.96
CA PRO A 188 -2.04 -1.19 9.15
C PRO A 188 -1.79 -0.36 7.91
#